data_93b52a3302e34cec7a696fa6d507a937
#
_entry.id   93b52a3302e34cec7a696fa6d507a937
#
_cell.length_a   1.000
_cell.length_b   1.000
_cell.length_c   1.000
_cell.angle_alpha   90.00
_cell.angle_beta   90.00
_cell.angle_gamma   90.00
#
_symmetry.space_group_name_H-M   'P 1'
#
loop_
_entity.id
_entity.type
_entity.pdbx_description
1 polymer ?
#
loop_
_entity_poly.entity_id
_entity_poly.type
_entity_poly.pdbx_seq_one_letter_code
_entity_poly.pdbx_strand_id
1 'polypeptide(L)'
;MIHILKIVTQRFALGLLTLFAISLIITFGVELLPGDLAEAILGQGATPETVKVFRTELGLDKPAHLRYLSWLHGMATGDMGVSLANKREISELIGIRLSNTIFLGGFAAAISVPLALFLGILAALYRNTLYDRAVNTFTLTSISFPEFFVAYILILFFAIKLGWFPGISNVSTNLSLGDKLYRSMLPAATLTLVVVAHMMRMTRAAIINLLASPYIEMVRLKGISPMKIILRHALPNALAPIVNVVAINLAYLVVGVVIVEVVFVYPGLGQLMVDSVSKRDIPVVQACSMIFASVYILLNLSADIISIVTNPRLLHPR
;
A
#
# COMPACT_ATOMS: atom_id res chain seq x y z
N MET A 1 28.90 8.16 -9.86
CA MET A 1 27.92 9.19 -9.40
C MET A 1 26.98 9.64 -10.51
N ILE A 2 27.47 10.08 -11.67
CA ILE A 2 26.63 10.57 -12.79
C ILE A 2 25.61 9.53 -13.27
N HIS A 3 25.98 8.24 -13.33
CA HIS A 3 25.09 7.17 -13.76
C HIS A 3 23.91 6.95 -12.78
N ILE A 4 24.17 6.99 -11.48
CA ILE A 4 23.11 6.88 -10.44
C ILE A 4 22.16 8.07 -10.56
N LEU A 5 22.69 9.28 -10.66
CA LEU A 5 21.88 10.49 -10.80
C LEU A 5 20.97 10.40 -12.03
N LYS A 6 21.51 9.93 -13.18
CA LYS A 6 20.72 9.71 -14.39
C LYS A 6 19.57 8.74 -14.18
N ILE A 7 19.82 7.59 -13.51
CA ILE A 7 18.77 6.58 -13.24
C ILE A 7 17.71 7.17 -12.30
N VAL A 8 18.13 7.82 -11.21
CA VAL A 8 17.20 8.45 -10.25
C VAL A 8 16.33 9.50 -10.95
N THR A 9 16.94 10.36 -11.77
CA THR A 9 16.18 11.38 -12.53
C THR A 9 15.22 10.76 -13.53
N GLN A 10 15.61 9.71 -14.24
CA GLN A 10 14.72 9.00 -15.16
C GLN A 10 13.54 8.36 -14.41
N ARG A 11 13.79 7.70 -13.27
CA ARG A 11 12.73 7.09 -12.45
C ARG A 11 11.78 8.13 -11.86
N PHE A 12 12.34 9.26 -11.41
CA PHE A 12 11.54 10.38 -10.91
C PHE A 12 10.66 10.99 -12.02
N ALA A 13 11.23 11.21 -13.21
CA ALA A 13 10.47 11.71 -14.36
C ALA A 13 9.35 10.75 -14.79
N LEU A 14 9.62 9.44 -14.82
CA LEU A 14 8.60 8.41 -15.07
C LEU A 14 7.52 8.41 -13.98
N GLY A 15 7.90 8.60 -12.71
CA GLY A 15 6.97 8.74 -11.60
C GLY A 15 6.03 9.93 -11.77
N LEU A 16 6.57 11.09 -12.14
CA LEU A 16 5.76 12.29 -12.43
C LEU A 16 4.83 12.08 -13.64
N LEU A 17 5.33 11.43 -14.71
CA LEU A 17 4.51 11.10 -15.86
C LEU A 17 3.37 10.15 -15.49
N THR A 18 3.65 9.16 -14.62
CA THR A 18 2.64 8.23 -14.11
C THR A 18 1.59 8.96 -13.27
N LEU A 19 2.00 9.88 -12.37
CA LEU A 19 1.07 10.70 -11.60
C LEU A 19 0.19 11.56 -12.51
N PHE A 20 0.77 12.17 -13.53
CA PHE A 20 0.03 12.94 -14.52
C PHE A 20 -0.98 12.08 -15.27
N ALA A 21 -0.58 10.88 -15.73
CA ALA A 21 -1.48 9.95 -16.40
C ALA A 21 -2.64 9.49 -15.48
N ILE A 22 -2.34 9.18 -14.21
CA ILE A 22 -3.34 8.81 -13.20
C ILE A 22 -4.30 9.96 -12.96
N SER A 23 -3.82 11.20 -12.85
CA SER A 23 -4.66 12.39 -12.64
C SER A 23 -5.65 12.60 -13.78
N LEU A 24 -5.22 12.36 -15.03
CA LEU A 24 -6.10 12.40 -16.21
C LEU A 24 -7.17 11.29 -16.14
N ILE A 25 -6.73 10.05 -15.89
CA ILE A 25 -7.64 8.89 -15.82
C ILE A 25 -8.71 9.10 -14.75
N ILE A 26 -8.33 9.58 -13.56
CA ILE A 26 -9.28 9.81 -12.47
C ILE A 26 -10.26 10.91 -12.86
N THR A 27 -9.78 12.05 -13.35
CA THR A 27 -10.64 13.17 -13.68
C THR A 27 -11.63 12.82 -14.78
N PHE A 28 -11.14 12.29 -15.91
CA PHE A 28 -12.03 11.94 -17.03
C PHE A 28 -12.83 10.66 -16.78
N GLY A 29 -12.29 9.71 -16.00
CA GLY A 29 -13.02 8.51 -15.60
C GLY A 29 -14.25 8.82 -14.75
N VAL A 30 -14.15 9.83 -13.89
CA VAL A 30 -15.29 10.30 -13.10
C VAL A 30 -16.34 11.01 -13.98
N GLU A 31 -15.90 11.78 -14.98
CA GLU A 31 -16.83 12.44 -15.91
C GLU A 31 -17.61 11.46 -16.80
N LEU A 32 -17.05 10.27 -17.04
CA LEU A 32 -17.71 9.21 -17.80
C LEU A 32 -18.76 8.42 -16.98
N LEU A 33 -18.85 8.66 -15.67
CA LEU A 33 -19.87 8.01 -14.85
C LEU A 33 -21.27 8.46 -15.25
N PRO A 34 -22.22 7.53 -15.43
CA PRO A 34 -23.57 7.87 -15.85
C PRO A 34 -24.30 8.70 -14.78
N GLY A 35 -25.09 9.68 -15.23
CA GLY A 35 -25.89 10.58 -14.40
C GLY A 35 -25.24 11.94 -14.15
N ASP A 36 -26.09 12.91 -13.77
CA ASP A 36 -25.66 14.25 -13.44
C ASP A 36 -25.11 14.29 -12.00
N LEU A 37 -23.91 14.85 -11.84
CA LEU A 37 -23.28 14.99 -10.53
C LEU A 37 -24.09 15.85 -9.57
N ALA A 38 -24.66 16.96 -10.08
CA ALA A 38 -25.48 17.86 -9.27
C ALA A 38 -26.80 17.18 -8.82
N GLU A 39 -27.43 16.42 -9.70
CA GLU A 39 -28.62 15.63 -9.36
C GLU A 39 -28.30 14.54 -8.34
N ALA A 40 -27.17 13.86 -8.52
CA ALA A 40 -26.75 12.78 -7.60
C ALA A 40 -26.48 13.28 -6.18
N ILE A 41 -25.89 14.48 -6.05
CA ILE A 41 -25.59 15.08 -4.73
C ILE A 41 -26.88 15.66 -4.08
N LEU A 42 -27.74 16.30 -4.87
CA LEU A 42 -29.00 16.87 -4.39
C LEU A 42 -30.05 15.78 -4.05
N GLY A 43 -29.94 14.62 -4.67
CA GLY A 43 -30.85 13.48 -4.42
C GLY A 43 -32.31 13.86 -4.66
N GLN A 44 -33.17 13.59 -3.66
CA GLN A 44 -34.61 13.90 -3.75
C GLN A 44 -34.93 15.41 -3.80
N GLY A 45 -33.97 16.29 -3.48
CA GLY A 45 -34.11 17.74 -3.57
C GLY A 45 -33.76 18.32 -4.95
N ALA A 46 -33.47 17.48 -5.94
CA ALA A 46 -33.09 17.90 -7.28
C ALA A 46 -34.31 18.45 -8.06
N THR A 47 -34.44 19.74 -8.08
CA THR A 47 -35.33 20.45 -9.03
C THR A 47 -34.52 21.07 -10.17
N PRO A 48 -35.09 21.34 -11.36
CA PRO A 48 -34.31 21.95 -12.44
C PRO A 48 -33.61 23.25 -12.04
N GLU A 49 -34.24 24.04 -11.17
CA GLU A 49 -33.66 25.29 -10.65
C GLU A 49 -32.51 25.04 -9.70
N THR A 50 -32.68 24.11 -8.71
CA THR A 50 -31.63 23.79 -7.74
C THR A 50 -30.42 23.14 -8.40
N VAL A 51 -30.63 22.26 -9.37
CA VAL A 51 -29.57 21.64 -10.17
C VAL A 51 -28.77 22.68 -10.94
N LYS A 52 -29.43 23.64 -11.57
CA LYS A 52 -28.79 24.73 -12.33
C LYS A 52 -27.90 25.60 -11.43
N VAL A 53 -28.44 26.03 -10.29
CA VAL A 53 -27.66 26.81 -9.31
C VAL A 53 -26.46 26.04 -8.81
N PHE A 54 -26.68 24.80 -8.44
CA PHE A 54 -25.62 23.92 -7.89
C PHE A 54 -24.53 23.60 -8.92
N ARG A 55 -24.89 23.42 -10.19
CA ARG A 55 -23.92 23.28 -11.30
C ARG A 55 -23.01 24.51 -11.42
N THR A 56 -23.58 25.70 -11.33
CA THR A 56 -22.82 26.95 -11.41
C THR A 56 -21.90 27.11 -10.19
N GLU A 57 -22.38 26.80 -8.98
CA GLU A 57 -21.57 26.82 -7.75
C GLU A 57 -20.37 25.86 -7.83
N LEU A 58 -20.58 24.67 -8.37
CA LEU A 58 -19.52 23.67 -8.53
C LEU A 58 -18.61 23.92 -9.75
N GLY A 59 -18.94 24.94 -10.55
CA GLY A 59 -18.21 25.26 -11.78
C GLY A 59 -18.32 24.17 -12.85
N LEU A 60 -19.36 23.32 -12.80
CA LEU A 60 -19.59 22.26 -13.78
C LEU A 60 -19.93 22.78 -15.17
N ASP A 61 -20.33 24.06 -15.26
CA ASP A 61 -20.56 24.74 -16.51
C ASP A 61 -19.26 25.05 -17.29
N LYS A 62 -18.10 24.99 -16.60
CA LYS A 62 -16.80 25.18 -17.24
C LYS A 62 -16.38 23.93 -18.02
N PRO A 63 -15.70 24.09 -19.17
CA PRO A 63 -15.14 22.97 -19.91
C PRO A 63 -14.26 22.08 -19.01
N ALA A 64 -14.34 20.74 -19.20
CA ALA A 64 -13.64 19.74 -18.39
C ALA A 64 -12.13 20.00 -18.27
N HIS A 65 -11.49 20.38 -19.37
CA HIS A 65 -10.05 20.67 -19.38
C HIS A 65 -9.67 21.88 -18.51
N LEU A 66 -10.52 22.91 -18.41
CA LEU A 66 -10.27 24.05 -17.53
C LEU A 66 -10.47 23.67 -16.06
N ARG A 67 -11.47 22.85 -15.75
CA ARG A 67 -11.65 22.30 -14.40
C ARG A 67 -10.46 21.46 -13.97
N TYR A 68 -9.99 20.60 -14.88
CA TYR A 68 -8.80 19.78 -14.64
C TYR A 68 -7.55 20.63 -14.36
N LEU A 69 -7.27 21.64 -15.18
CA LEU A 69 -6.10 22.51 -14.99
C LEU A 69 -6.17 23.30 -13.68
N SER A 70 -7.36 23.81 -13.32
CA SER A 70 -7.58 24.49 -12.05
C SER A 70 -7.37 23.57 -10.87
N TRP A 71 -7.91 22.35 -10.92
CA TRP A 71 -7.69 21.33 -9.89
C TRP A 71 -6.22 20.91 -9.78
N LEU A 72 -5.55 20.67 -10.89
CA LEU A 72 -4.14 20.30 -10.92
C LEU A 72 -3.25 21.41 -10.33
N HIS A 73 -3.55 22.67 -10.63
CA HIS A 73 -2.88 23.83 -10.05
C HIS A 73 -3.11 23.89 -8.54
N GLY A 74 -4.32 23.71 -8.06
CA GLY A 74 -4.65 23.64 -6.64
C GLY A 74 -3.87 22.53 -5.94
N MET A 75 -3.89 21.31 -6.47
CA MET A 75 -3.11 20.19 -5.94
C MET A 75 -1.61 20.50 -5.85
N ALA A 76 -1.04 21.15 -6.87
CA ALA A 76 0.38 21.52 -6.90
C ALA A 76 0.73 22.62 -5.88
N THR A 77 -0.21 23.50 -5.53
CA THR A 77 -0.05 24.57 -4.55
C THR A 77 -0.48 24.17 -3.13
N GLY A 78 -0.99 22.93 -2.95
CA GLY A 78 -1.44 22.43 -1.65
C GLY A 78 -2.90 22.75 -1.32
N ASP A 79 -3.63 23.40 -2.22
CA ASP A 79 -5.07 23.60 -2.11
C ASP A 79 -5.82 22.43 -2.74
N MET A 80 -6.28 21.51 -1.90
CA MET A 80 -7.03 20.32 -2.33
C MET A 80 -8.52 20.62 -2.59
N GLY A 81 -8.98 21.85 -2.29
CA GLY A 81 -10.37 22.26 -2.41
C GLY A 81 -11.26 21.80 -1.26
N VAL A 82 -12.56 21.81 -1.51
CA VAL A 82 -13.62 21.55 -0.53
C VAL A 82 -14.42 20.32 -0.96
N SER A 83 -14.77 19.48 0.01
CA SER A 83 -15.65 18.32 -0.17
C SER A 83 -17.05 18.78 -0.61
N LEU A 84 -17.61 18.14 -1.61
CA LEU A 84 -18.95 18.43 -2.11
C LEU A 84 -20.03 17.92 -1.16
N ALA A 85 -19.77 16.80 -0.48
CA ALA A 85 -20.73 16.14 0.39
C ALA A 85 -20.91 16.83 1.74
N ASN A 86 -19.83 17.36 2.35
CA ASN A 86 -19.89 17.91 3.70
C ASN A 86 -19.38 19.36 3.84
N LYS A 87 -18.94 19.97 2.75
CA LYS A 87 -18.45 21.37 2.68
C LYS A 87 -17.22 21.66 3.56
N ARG A 88 -16.47 20.63 3.94
CA ARG A 88 -15.22 20.77 4.73
C ARG A 88 -14.02 20.80 3.79
N GLU A 89 -12.94 21.41 4.24
CA GLU A 89 -11.67 21.37 3.53
C GLU A 89 -11.14 19.94 3.41
N ILE A 90 -10.71 19.55 2.22
CA ILE A 90 -10.20 18.21 1.94
C ILE A 90 -8.89 17.94 2.68
N SER A 91 -8.05 18.97 2.81
CA SER A 91 -6.79 18.91 3.58
C SER A 91 -7.02 18.45 5.03
N GLU A 92 -8.06 18.99 5.69
CA GLU A 92 -8.43 18.62 7.07
C GLU A 92 -8.94 17.17 7.13
N LEU A 93 -9.83 16.78 6.21
CA LEU A 93 -10.37 15.43 6.14
C LEU A 93 -9.26 14.39 5.93
N ILE A 94 -8.31 14.68 5.06
CA ILE A 94 -7.22 13.79 4.71
C ILE A 94 -6.20 13.69 5.85
N GLY A 95 -5.84 14.78 6.51
CA GLY A 95 -4.76 14.81 7.49
C GLY A 95 -4.91 13.76 8.58
N ILE A 96 -6.09 13.68 9.20
CA ILE A 96 -6.40 12.70 10.24
C ILE A 96 -6.42 11.27 9.66
N ARG A 97 -7.08 11.08 8.51
CA ARG A 97 -7.24 9.79 7.87
C ARG A 97 -5.92 9.20 7.37
N LEU A 98 -5.08 10.02 6.76
CA LEU A 98 -3.74 9.63 6.30
C LEU A 98 -2.85 9.18 7.47
N SER A 99 -2.86 9.89 8.59
CA SER A 99 -2.14 9.50 9.80
C SER A 99 -2.55 8.11 10.30
N ASN A 100 -3.84 7.80 10.27
CA ASN A 100 -4.35 6.49 10.67
C ASN A 100 -3.93 5.41 9.68
N THR A 101 -4.01 5.66 8.36
CA THR A 101 -3.56 4.71 7.32
C THR A 101 -2.06 4.42 7.45
N ILE A 102 -1.23 5.46 7.66
CA ILE A 102 0.22 5.29 7.88
C ILE A 102 0.49 4.48 9.15
N PHE A 103 -0.26 4.74 10.23
CA PHE A 103 -0.13 3.97 11.46
C PHE A 103 -0.47 2.49 11.23
N LEU A 104 -1.58 2.18 10.57
CA LEU A 104 -1.99 0.81 10.30
C LEU A 104 -0.98 0.09 9.38
N GLY A 105 -0.59 0.73 8.29
CA GLY A 105 0.41 0.19 7.36
C GLY A 105 1.77 0.00 8.03
N GLY A 106 2.22 0.97 8.83
CA GLY A 106 3.45 0.89 9.61
C GLY A 106 3.42 -0.22 10.67
N PHE A 107 2.29 -0.40 11.37
CA PHE A 107 2.11 -1.47 12.34
C PHE A 107 2.12 -2.86 11.66
N ALA A 108 1.40 -3.02 10.56
CA ALA A 108 1.44 -4.24 9.77
C ALA A 108 2.85 -4.53 9.23
N ALA A 109 3.56 -3.52 8.73
CA ALA A 109 4.92 -3.65 8.23
C ALA A 109 5.91 -4.05 9.34
N ALA A 110 5.78 -3.46 10.54
CA ALA A 110 6.63 -3.76 11.69
C ALA A 110 6.52 -5.23 12.15
N ILE A 111 5.39 -5.88 11.91
CA ILE A 111 5.19 -7.29 12.19
C ILE A 111 5.56 -8.15 10.98
N SER A 112 5.05 -7.81 9.80
CA SER A 112 5.16 -8.65 8.60
C SER A 112 6.60 -8.78 8.09
N VAL A 113 7.38 -7.68 8.10
CA VAL A 113 8.75 -7.71 7.56
C VAL A 113 9.67 -8.65 8.36
N PRO A 114 9.82 -8.49 9.70
CA PRO A 114 10.65 -9.40 10.47
C PRO A 114 10.17 -10.86 10.39
N LEU A 115 8.85 -11.07 10.47
CA LEU A 115 8.26 -12.40 10.43
C LEU A 115 8.51 -13.10 9.09
N ALA A 116 8.30 -12.40 7.98
CA ALA A 116 8.52 -12.94 6.64
C ALA A 116 9.99 -13.27 6.37
N LEU A 117 10.90 -12.38 6.79
CA LEU A 117 12.33 -12.62 6.66
C LEU A 117 12.77 -13.82 7.50
N PHE A 118 12.32 -13.89 8.76
CA PHE A 118 12.61 -15.00 9.64
C PHE A 118 12.13 -16.34 9.06
N LEU A 119 10.86 -16.43 8.67
CA LEU A 119 10.29 -17.62 8.07
C LEU A 119 10.97 -18.00 6.74
N GLY A 120 11.26 -17.00 5.89
CA GLY A 120 11.93 -17.22 4.61
C GLY A 120 13.36 -17.72 4.74
N ILE A 121 14.12 -17.17 5.69
CA ILE A 121 15.49 -17.64 6.01
C ILE A 121 15.46 -19.08 6.55
N LEU A 122 14.57 -19.37 7.49
CA LEU A 122 14.42 -20.72 8.04
C LEU A 122 13.98 -21.73 6.97
N ALA A 123 13.03 -21.35 6.09
CA ALA A 123 12.61 -22.23 5.01
C ALA A 123 13.70 -22.49 3.97
N ALA A 124 14.62 -21.55 3.76
CA ALA A 124 15.80 -21.77 2.93
C ALA A 124 16.86 -22.67 3.62
N LEU A 125 17.04 -22.49 4.93
CA LEU A 125 17.96 -23.31 5.74
C LEU A 125 17.52 -24.78 5.83
N TYR A 126 16.24 -24.99 6.12
CA TYR A 126 15.63 -26.32 6.24
C TYR A 126 14.92 -26.75 4.93
N ARG A 127 15.53 -26.44 3.78
CA ARG A 127 15.00 -26.77 2.46
C ARG A 127 14.68 -28.27 2.33
N ASN A 128 13.55 -28.59 1.69
CA ASN A 128 13.04 -29.95 1.45
C ASN A 128 12.63 -30.74 2.72
N THR A 129 12.62 -30.13 3.90
CA THR A 129 12.10 -30.73 5.13
C THR A 129 10.58 -30.56 5.25
N LEU A 130 9.97 -31.20 6.25
CA LEU A 130 8.54 -31.02 6.59
C LEU A 130 8.23 -29.57 6.96
N TYR A 131 9.14 -28.88 7.64
CA TYR A 131 8.99 -27.45 7.95
C TYR A 131 8.86 -26.62 6.67
N ASP A 132 9.79 -26.78 5.73
CA ASP A 132 9.76 -26.05 4.46
C ASP A 132 8.46 -26.32 3.68
N ARG A 133 8.02 -27.58 3.62
CA ARG A 133 6.76 -27.95 2.98
C ARG A 133 5.55 -27.32 3.68
N ALA A 134 5.48 -27.42 5.01
CA ALA A 134 4.37 -26.88 5.80
C ALA A 134 4.24 -25.37 5.64
N VAL A 135 5.36 -24.62 5.76
CA VAL A 135 5.37 -23.17 5.62
C VAL A 135 5.02 -22.75 4.19
N ASN A 136 5.53 -23.44 3.16
CA ASN A 136 5.15 -23.15 1.77
C ASN A 136 3.68 -23.47 1.51
N THR A 137 3.14 -24.59 2.01
CA THR A 137 1.71 -24.91 1.84
C THR A 137 0.85 -23.87 2.53
N PHE A 138 1.17 -23.48 3.77
CA PHE A 138 0.44 -22.44 4.48
C PHE A 138 0.44 -21.11 3.73
N THR A 139 1.61 -20.68 3.23
CA THR A 139 1.70 -19.42 2.47
C THR A 139 0.97 -19.48 1.14
N LEU A 140 1.01 -20.59 0.41
CA LEU A 140 0.25 -20.78 -0.82
C LEU A 140 -1.25 -20.73 -0.54
N THR A 141 -1.71 -21.38 0.53
CA THR A 141 -3.11 -21.32 0.96
C THR A 141 -3.52 -19.89 1.31
N SER A 142 -2.69 -19.17 2.06
CA SER A 142 -2.99 -17.77 2.43
C SER A 142 -3.11 -16.82 1.23
N ILE A 143 -2.27 -17.00 0.20
CA ILE A 143 -2.34 -16.18 -1.03
C ILE A 143 -3.57 -16.53 -1.87
N SER A 144 -4.09 -17.76 -1.76
CA SER A 144 -5.24 -18.21 -2.55
C SER A 144 -6.57 -17.59 -2.08
N PHE A 145 -6.62 -17.04 -0.88
CA PHE A 145 -7.81 -16.38 -0.35
C PHE A 145 -7.75 -14.87 -0.57
N PRO A 146 -8.87 -14.25 -1.01
CA PRO A 146 -8.97 -12.79 -1.07
C PRO A 146 -8.79 -12.16 0.32
N GLU A 147 -8.19 -10.98 0.41
CA GLU A 147 -7.90 -10.27 1.67
C GLU A 147 -9.15 -10.06 2.52
N PHE A 148 -10.27 -9.66 1.91
CA PHE A 148 -11.53 -9.46 2.62
C PHE A 148 -12.06 -10.76 3.25
N PHE A 149 -11.84 -11.90 2.61
CA PHE A 149 -12.27 -13.19 3.14
C PHE A 149 -11.46 -13.57 4.38
N VAL A 150 -10.13 -13.35 4.34
CA VAL A 150 -9.26 -13.52 5.52
C VAL A 150 -9.72 -12.62 6.66
N ALA A 151 -10.03 -11.35 6.35
CA ALA A 151 -10.54 -10.39 7.33
C ALA A 151 -11.83 -10.88 8.02
N TYR A 152 -12.82 -11.37 7.27
CA TYR A 152 -14.06 -11.90 7.84
C TYR A 152 -13.84 -13.15 8.68
N ILE A 153 -12.91 -14.03 8.29
CA ILE A 153 -12.53 -15.18 9.11
C ILE A 153 -11.94 -14.72 10.45
N LEU A 154 -11.02 -13.74 10.43
CA LEU A 154 -10.43 -13.22 11.66
C LEU A 154 -11.49 -12.54 12.55
N ILE A 155 -12.42 -11.78 11.98
CA ILE A 155 -13.54 -11.19 12.72
C ILE A 155 -14.41 -12.29 13.34
N LEU A 156 -14.77 -13.31 12.57
CA LEU A 156 -15.61 -14.40 13.05
C LEU A 156 -15.00 -15.12 14.25
N PHE A 157 -13.71 -15.47 14.16
CA PHE A 157 -13.06 -16.22 15.23
C PHE A 157 -12.64 -15.33 16.39
N PHE A 158 -11.92 -14.25 16.15
CA PHE A 158 -11.29 -13.48 17.22
C PHE A 158 -12.19 -12.38 17.81
N ALA A 159 -13.12 -11.82 17.04
CA ALA A 159 -14.03 -10.82 17.55
C ALA A 159 -15.35 -11.43 18.04
N ILE A 160 -15.97 -12.33 17.24
CA ILE A 160 -17.31 -12.82 17.56
C ILE A 160 -17.26 -14.05 18.49
N LYS A 161 -16.46 -15.08 18.15
CA LYS A 161 -16.44 -16.33 18.95
C LYS A 161 -15.61 -16.22 20.23
N LEU A 162 -14.43 -15.61 20.15
CA LEU A 162 -13.49 -15.52 21.28
C LEU A 162 -13.62 -14.20 22.05
N GLY A 163 -14.11 -13.13 21.40
CA GLY A 163 -14.23 -11.82 22.04
C GLY A 163 -12.89 -11.17 22.42
N TRP A 164 -11.78 -11.58 21.78
CA TRP A 164 -10.44 -11.10 22.14
C TRP A 164 -10.15 -9.71 21.60
N PHE A 165 -10.67 -9.38 20.43
CA PHE A 165 -10.43 -8.11 19.75
C PHE A 165 -11.72 -7.55 19.17
N PRO A 166 -11.84 -6.21 19.01
CA PRO A 166 -13.01 -5.61 18.39
C PRO A 166 -13.09 -5.93 16.91
N GLY A 167 -14.29 -6.24 16.41
CA GLY A 167 -14.54 -6.46 14.98
C GLY A 167 -14.60 -5.16 14.17
N ILE A 168 -14.91 -4.04 14.83
CA ILE A 168 -14.90 -2.68 14.27
C ILE A 168 -13.73 -1.92 14.89
N SER A 169 -12.87 -1.38 14.05
CA SER A 169 -11.64 -0.74 14.46
C SER A 169 -11.78 0.79 14.49
N ASN A 170 -12.65 1.31 15.34
CA ASN A 170 -12.82 2.74 15.50
C ASN A 170 -11.65 3.34 16.29
N VAL A 171 -10.73 3.99 15.56
CA VAL A 171 -9.53 4.62 16.10
C VAL A 171 -9.67 6.14 15.99
N SER A 172 -9.53 6.84 17.12
CA SER A 172 -9.51 8.31 17.19
C SER A 172 -8.14 8.84 17.57
N THR A 173 -7.91 10.13 17.33
CA THR A 173 -6.65 10.81 17.65
C THR A 173 -6.35 10.86 19.17
N ASN A 174 -7.39 10.75 20.02
CA ASN A 174 -7.28 10.87 21.47
C ASN A 174 -7.02 9.54 22.20
N LEU A 175 -6.92 8.42 21.45
CA LEU A 175 -6.66 7.11 22.05
C LEU A 175 -5.19 6.99 22.49
N SER A 176 -4.97 6.26 23.59
CA SER A 176 -3.64 5.83 23.98
C SER A 176 -3.01 4.94 22.89
N LEU A 177 -1.67 4.88 22.82
CA LEU A 177 -0.99 4.00 21.86
C LEU A 177 -1.40 2.53 22.05
N GLY A 178 -1.57 2.08 23.31
CA GLY A 178 -2.02 0.73 23.62
C GLY A 178 -3.40 0.42 23.07
N ASP A 179 -4.37 1.33 23.27
CA ASP A 179 -5.72 1.17 22.72
C ASP A 179 -5.72 1.21 21.20
N LYS A 180 -4.88 2.06 20.62
CA LYS A 180 -4.72 2.14 19.16
C LYS A 180 -4.19 0.83 18.57
N LEU A 181 -3.16 0.25 19.16
CA LEU A 181 -2.61 -1.05 18.77
C LEU A 181 -3.65 -2.16 18.96
N TYR A 182 -4.34 -2.21 20.10
CA TYR A 182 -5.37 -3.21 20.39
C TYR A 182 -6.50 -3.18 19.35
N ARG A 183 -7.03 -2.00 19.06
CA ARG A 183 -8.12 -1.84 18.06
C ARG A 183 -7.66 -2.11 16.63
N SER A 184 -6.38 -1.89 16.32
CA SER A 184 -5.81 -2.14 15.00
C SER A 184 -5.27 -3.57 14.84
N MET A 185 -5.39 -4.44 15.84
CA MET A 185 -4.78 -5.78 15.82
C MET A 185 -5.33 -6.64 14.69
N LEU A 186 -6.66 -6.75 14.53
CA LEU A 186 -7.24 -7.59 13.47
C LEU A 186 -6.98 -7.04 12.07
N PRO A 187 -7.15 -5.73 11.79
CA PRO A 187 -6.72 -5.14 10.52
C PRO A 187 -5.25 -5.40 10.21
N ALA A 188 -4.36 -5.16 11.18
CA ALA A 188 -2.93 -5.39 10.99
C ALA A 188 -2.60 -6.87 10.78
N ALA A 189 -3.26 -7.79 11.50
CA ALA A 189 -3.10 -9.23 11.30
C ALA A 189 -3.53 -9.66 9.89
N THR A 190 -4.62 -9.12 9.36
CA THR A 190 -5.08 -9.39 8.00
C THR A 190 -4.03 -9.00 6.97
N LEU A 191 -3.53 -7.77 7.03
CA LEU A 191 -2.48 -7.27 6.16
C LEU A 191 -1.19 -8.09 6.31
N THR A 192 -0.83 -8.43 7.54
CA THR A 192 0.37 -9.22 7.85
C THR A 192 0.32 -10.60 7.21
N LEU A 193 -0.80 -11.32 7.29
CA LEU A 193 -0.92 -12.66 6.72
C LEU A 193 -0.68 -12.68 5.22
N VAL A 194 -1.24 -11.71 4.50
CA VAL A 194 -1.07 -11.59 3.04
C VAL A 194 0.37 -11.24 2.68
N VAL A 195 0.93 -10.21 3.32
CA VAL A 195 2.27 -9.71 3.01
C VAL A 195 3.34 -10.73 3.39
N VAL A 196 3.22 -11.40 4.56
CA VAL A 196 4.15 -12.44 5.00
C VAL A 196 4.22 -13.58 3.99
N ALA A 197 3.07 -14.00 3.47
CA ALA A 197 3.02 -15.11 2.52
C ALA A 197 3.81 -14.83 1.24
N HIS A 198 3.67 -13.63 0.67
CA HIS A 198 4.42 -13.22 -0.51
C HIS A 198 5.90 -12.99 -0.22
N MET A 199 6.20 -12.21 0.82
CA MET A 199 7.56 -11.79 1.15
C MET A 199 8.43 -12.96 1.58
N MET A 200 7.91 -13.89 2.40
CA MET A 200 8.61 -15.09 2.83
C MET A 200 9.04 -15.94 1.63
N ARG A 201 8.12 -16.19 0.69
CA ARG A 201 8.41 -17.01 -0.49
C ARG A 201 9.48 -16.38 -1.37
N MET A 202 9.40 -15.06 -1.60
CA MET A 202 10.41 -14.34 -2.39
C MET A 202 11.77 -14.30 -1.68
N THR A 203 11.79 -14.10 -0.36
CA THR A 203 13.02 -14.16 0.46
C THR A 203 13.67 -15.53 0.40
N ARG A 204 12.87 -16.59 0.58
CA ARG A 204 13.33 -17.98 0.42
C ARG A 204 13.95 -18.23 -0.95
N ALA A 205 13.28 -17.83 -2.02
CA ALA A 205 13.77 -17.99 -3.38
C ALA A 205 15.09 -17.22 -3.62
N ALA A 206 15.20 -15.99 -3.14
CA ALA A 206 16.42 -15.20 -3.24
C ALA A 206 17.62 -15.88 -2.55
N ILE A 207 17.42 -16.43 -1.35
CA ILE A 207 18.48 -17.14 -0.62
C ILE A 207 18.85 -18.44 -1.34
N ILE A 208 17.88 -19.25 -1.79
CA ILE A 208 18.15 -20.51 -2.49
C ILE A 208 18.94 -20.28 -3.78
N ASN A 209 18.59 -19.24 -4.55
CA ASN A 209 19.32 -18.89 -5.78
C ASN A 209 20.79 -18.55 -5.49
N LEU A 210 21.05 -17.84 -4.39
CA LEU A 210 22.42 -17.55 -3.96
C LEU A 210 23.17 -18.80 -3.47
N LEU A 211 22.50 -19.71 -2.77
CA LEU A 211 23.09 -20.95 -2.31
C LEU A 211 23.53 -21.89 -3.46
N ALA A 212 23.00 -21.69 -4.67
CA ALA A 212 23.39 -22.40 -5.89
C ALA A 212 24.60 -21.76 -6.59
N SER A 213 25.17 -20.66 -6.07
CA SER A 213 26.32 -19.98 -6.70
C SER A 213 27.63 -20.74 -6.48
N PRO A 214 28.57 -20.71 -7.45
CA PRO A 214 29.90 -21.36 -7.31
C PRO A 214 30.67 -20.88 -6.08
N TYR A 215 30.50 -19.62 -5.70
CA TYR A 215 31.10 -19.06 -4.48
C TYR A 215 30.66 -19.81 -3.23
N ILE A 216 29.37 -20.10 -3.08
CA ILE A 216 28.85 -20.84 -1.93
C ILE A 216 29.28 -22.30 -1.96
N GLU A 217 29.44 -22.93 -3.13
CA GLU A 217 29.97 -24.27 -3.27
C GLU A 217 31.39 -24.36 -2.74
N MET A 218 32.24 -23.39 -3.08
CA MET A 218 33.60 -23.29 -2.53
C MET A 218 33.62 -23.15 -1.00
N VAL A 219 32.71 -22.38 -0.43
CA VAL A 219 32.58 -22.22 1.03
C VAL A 219 32.13 -23.50 1.69
N ARG A 220 31.24 -24.27 1.05
CA ARG A 220 30.78 -25.59 1.50
C ARG A 220 31.91 -26.64 1.50
N LEU A 221 32.73 -26.65 0.45
CA LEU A 221 33.89 -27.54 0.34
C LEU A 221 34.93 -27.25 1.42
N LYS A 222 34.99 -26.04 1.98
CA LYS A 222 35.83 -25.71 3.15
C LYS A 222 35.26 -26.21 4.49
N GLY A 223 34.17 -26.98 4.49
CA GLY A 223 33.59 -27.58 5.70
C GLY A 223 32.81 -26.63 6.60
N ILE A 224 32.42 -25.43 6.10
CA ILE A 224 31.64 -24.46 6.88
C ILE A 224 30.20 -24.96 7.05
N SER A 225 29.69 -24.87 8.29
CA SER A 225 28.33 -25.33 8.62
C SER A 225 27.24 -24.57 7.85
N PRO A 226 26.10 -25.23 7.50
CA PRO A 226 25.02 -24.60 6.70
C PRO A 226 24.49 -23.29 7.27
N MET A 227 24.36 -23.21 8.60
CA MET A 227 23.91 -21.99 9.27
C MET A 227 24.90 -20.83 9.05
N LYS A 228 26.20 -21.07 9.19
CA LYS A 228 27.25 -20.06 8.95
C LYS A 228 27.29 -19.66 7.48
N ILE A 229 27.08 -20.61 6.55
CA ILE A 229 26.99 -20.31 5.11
C ILE A 229 25.86 -19.33 4.87
N ILE A 230 24.66 -19.58 5.41
CA ILE A 230 23.52 -18.70 5.20
C ILE A 230 23.75 -17.34 5.85
N LEU A 231 24.05 -17.28 7.14
CA LEU A 231 24.12 -16.02 7.88
C LEU A 231 25.32 -15.16 7.49
N ARG A 232 26.47 -15.75 7.19
CA ARG A 232 27.71 -15.01 6.97
C ARG A 232 28.10 -14.83 5.51
N HIS A 233 27.60 -15.68 4.62
CA HIS A 233 27.98 -15.66 3.21
C HIS A 233 26.77 -15.41 2.26
N ALA A 234 25.64 -16.09 2.48
CA ALA A 234 24.47 -15.92 1.60
C ALA A 234 23.67 -14.67 1.95
N LEU A 235 23.31 -14.46 3.21
CA LEU A 235 22.45 -13.37 3.64
C LEU A 235 23.00 -11.97 3.31
N PRO A 236 24.28 -11.64 3.54
CA PRO A 236 24.81 -10.34 3.15
C PRO A 236 24.75 -10.08 1.64
N ASN A 237 24.92 -11.15 0.83
CA ASN A 237 24.79 -11.05 -0.63
C ASN A 237 23.33 -11.08 -1.10
N ALA A 238 22.41 -11.57 -0.25
CA ALA A 238 20.96 -11.55 -0.49
C ALA A 238 20.29 -10.23 -0.09
N LEU A 239 20.99 -9.33 0.62
CA LEU A 239 20.38 -8.09 1.13
C LEU A 239 19.77 -7.25 0.01
N ALA A 240 20.45 -7.06 -1.12
CA ALA A 240 19.94 -6.28 -2.23
C ALA A 240 18.61 -6.85 -2.78
N PRO A 241 18.50 -8.14 -3.17
CA PRO A 241 17.23 -8.71 -3.58
C PRO A 241 16.18 -8.74 -2.46
N ILE A 242 16.58 -8.96 -1.19
CA ILE A 242 15.64 -8.95 -0.05
C ILE A 242 15.05 -7.55 0.16
N VAL A 243 15.87 -6.50 0.16
CA VAL A 243 15.41 -5.11 0.29
C VAL A 243 14.42 -4.76 -0.81
N ASN A 244 14.70 -5.19 -2.05
CA ASN A 244 13.76 -4.99 -3.16
C ASN A 244 12.43 -5.72 -2.93
N VAL A 245 12.47 -6.96 -2.44
CA VAL A 245 11.27 -7.72 -2.06
C VAL A 245 10.48 -7.01 -0.97
N VAL A 246 11.16 -6.52 0.08
CA VAL A 246 10.52 -5.76 1.17
C VAL A 246 9.82 -4.52 0.61
N ALA A 247 10.52 -3.74 -0.19
CA ALA A 247 9.99 -2.48 -0.73
C ALA A 247 8.78 -2.69 -1.66
N ILE A 248 8.81 -3.70 -2.54
CA ILE A 248 7.66 -4.05 -3.38
C ILE A 248 6.46 -4.46 -2.51
N ASN A 249 6.68 -5.27 -1.46
CA ASN A 249 5.59 -5.69 -0.58
C ASN A 249 5.05 -4.54 0.28
N LEU A 250 5.88 -3.57 0.67
CA LEU A 250 5.40 -2.34 1.30
C LEU A 250 4.53 -1.49 0.36
N ALA A 251 4.87 -1.45 -0.94
CA ALA A 251 4.02 -0.79 -1.92
C ALA A 251 2.67 -1.51 -2.11
N TYR A 252 2.65 -2.85 -2.09
CA TYR A 252 1.40 -3.61 -2.07
C TYR A 252 0.55 -3.38 -0.81
N LEU A 253 1.19 -3.17 0.34
CA LEU A 253 0.50 -2.84 1.58
C LEU A 253 -0.36 -1.57 1.45
N VAL A 254 0.10 -0.58 0.68
CA VAL A 254 -0.66 0.65 0.41
C VAL A 254 -1.96 0.38 -0.34
N VAL A 255 -1.98 -0.61 -1.24
CA VAL A 255 -3.19 -0.99 -1.98
C VAL A 255 -4.13 -1.84 -1.11
N GLY A 256 -3.58 -2.85 -0.42
CA GLY A 256 -4.34 -3.76 0.45
C GLY A 256 -4.99 -3.05 1.64
N VAL A 257 -4.37 -1.97 2.13
CA VAL A 257 -4.90 -1.22 3.27
C VAL A 257 -6.31 -0.69 3.02
N VAL A 258 -6.67 -0.34 1.77
CA VAL A 258 -8.00 0.19 1.41
C VAL A 258 -9.09 -0.84 1.73
N ILE A 259 -8.90 -2.09 1.29
CA ILE A 259 -9.87 -3.17 1.52
C ILE A 259 -10.04 -3.44 3.01
N VAL A 260 -8.94 -3.49 3.74
CA VAL A 260 -8.93 -3.78 5.18
C VAL A 260 -9.58 -2.64 5.97
N GLU A 261 -9.32 -1.38 5.60
CA GLU A 261 -9.96 -0.22 6.24
C GLU A 261 -11.48 -0.25 6.06
N VAL A 262 -11.97 -0.64 4.88
CA VAL A 262 -13.41 -0.77 4.62
C VAL A 262 -14.03 -1.90 5.43
N VAL A 263 -13.43 -3.08 5.44
CA VAL A 263 -13.99 -4.25 6.15
C VAL A 263 -14.06 -4.04 7.66
N PHE A 264 -13.02 -3.43 8.25
CA PHE A 264 -12.95 -3.17 9.70
C PHE A 264 -13.54 -1.82 10.11
N VAL A 265 -14.10 -1.04 9.16
CA VAL A 265 -14.58 0.34 9.40
C VAL A 265 -13.47 1.20 10.07
N TYR A 266 -12.23 0.99 9.64
CA TYR A 266 -11.07 1.71 10.16
C TYR A 266 -11.04 3.11 9.56
N PRO A 267 -10.96 4.19 10.37
CA PRO A 267 -11.06 5.57 9.89
C PRO A 267 -9.77 6.02 9.19
N GLY A 268 -9.42 5.39 8.08
CA GLY A 268 -8.28 5.68 7.24
C GLY A 268 -8.64 6.38 5.93
N LEU A 269 -7.62 6.60 5.11
CA LEU A 269 -7.73 7.30 3.81
C LEU A 269 -8.49 6.45 2.77
N GLY A 270 -8.30 5.11 2.79
CA GLY A 270 -9.01 4.19 1.91
C GLY A 270 -10.51 4.12 2.21
N GLN A 271 -10.88 4.08 3.49
CA GLN A 271 -12.27 4.19 3.92
C GLN A 271 -12.88 5.51 3.44
N LEU A 272 -12.17 6.64 3.64
CA LEU A 272 -12.62 7.95 3.16
C LEU A 272 -12.84 7.95 1.65
N MET A 273 -11.92 7.36 0.88
CA MET A 273 -12.03 7.28 -0.57
C MET A 273 -13.27 6.49 -1.02
N VAL A 274 -13.51 5.33 -0.44
CA VAL A 274 -14.67 4.47 -0.79
C VAL A 274 -15.99 5.14 -0.40
N ASP A 275 -16.06 5.76 0.78
CA ASP A 275 -17.23 6.53 1.22
C ASP A 275 -17.51 7.70 0.27
N SER A 276 -16.45 8.37 -0.22
CA SER A 276 -16.56 9.51 -1.13
C SER A 276 -16.97 9.09 -2.54
N VAL A 277 -16.54 7.91 -3.00
CA VAL A 277 -17.05 7.33 -4.27
C VAL A 277 -18.56 7.09 -4.17
N SER A 278 -19.02 6.51 -3.06
CA SER A 278 -20.44 6.22 -2.83
C SER A 278 -21.29 7.50 -2.78
N LYS A 279 -20.73 8.61 -2.27
CA LYS A 279 -21.36 9.92 -2.18
C LYS A 279 -21.14 10.80 -3.42
N ARG A 280 -20.42 10.31 -4.40
CA ARG A 280 -19.97 11.07 -5.59
C ARG A 280 -19.20 12.35 -5.25
N ASP A 281 -18.43 12.32 -4.15
CA ASP A 281 -17.57 13.44 -3.75
C ASP A 281 -16.25 13.41 -4.52
N ILE A 282 -16.31 13.87 -5.76
CA ILE A 282 -15.24 13.77 -6.74
C ILE A 282 -13.93 14.41 -6.27
N PRO A 283 -13.92 15.65 -5.72
CA PRO A 283 -12.66 16.26 -5.28
C PRO A 283 -11.94 15.44 -4.21
N VAL A 284 -12.69 14.82 -3.28
CA VAL A 284 -12.10 13.94 -2.25
C VAL A 284 -11.54 12.67 -2.88
N VAL A 285 -12.26 12.04 -3.82
CA VAL A 285 -11.78 10.84 -4.54
C VAL A 285 -10.49 11.15 -5.30
N GLN A 286 -10.45 12.28 -6.03
CA GLN A 286 -9.26 12.71 -6.77
C GLN A 286 -8.06 12.92 -5.83
N ALA A 287 -8.25 13.64 -4.73
CA ALA A 287 -7.19 13.91 -3.75
C ALA A 287 -6.66 12.62 -3.09
N CYS A 288 -7.55 11.74 -2.61
CA CYS A 288 -7.17 10.46 -2.03
C CYS A 288 -6.40 9.57 -3.02
N SER A 289 -6.89 9.47 -4.25
CA SER A 289 -6.24 8.66 -5.29
C SER A 289 -4.85 9.19 -5.65
N MET A 290 -4.68 10.51 -5.74
CA MET A 290 -3.36 11.13 -5.98
C MET A 290 -2.39 10.88 -4.84
N ILE A 291 -2.86 10.89 -3.59
CA ILE A 291 -2.02 10.59 -2.42
C ILE A 291 -1.59 9.12 -2.46
N PHE A 292 -2.51 8.17 -2.68
CA PHE A 292 -2.16 6.76 -2.81
C PHE A 292 -1.17 6.51 -3.94
N ALA A 293 -1.38 7.11 -5.11
CA ALA A 293 -0.47 7.01 -6.24
C ALA A 293 0.91 7.59 -5.92
N SER A 294 0.95 8.75 -5.25
CA SER A 294 2.21 9.39 -4.83
C SER A 294 2.98 8.52 -3.85
N VAL A 295 2.32 7.98 -2.82
CA VAL A 295 2.94 7.09 -1.82
C VAL A 295 3.47 5.82 -2.51
N TYR A 296 2.68 5.20 -3.39
CA TYR A 296 3.09 4.02 -4.14
C TYR A 296 4.34 4.29 -5.00
N ILE A 297 4.36 5.41 -5.74
CA ILE A 297 5.49 5.81 -6.59
C ILE A 297 6.73 6.11 -5.74
N LEU A 298 6.57 6.82 -4.60
CA LEU A 298 7.69 7.12 -3.71
C LEU A 298 8.29 5.87 -3.07
N LEU A 299 7.46 4.89 -2.69
CA LEU A 299 7.94 3.60 -2.17
C LEU A 299 8.71 2.82 -3.24
N ASN A 300 8.19 2.75 -4.47
CA ASN A 300 8.90 2.09 -5.57
C ASN A 300 10.21 2.81 -5.93
N LEU A 301 10.20 4.13 -5.98
CA LEU A 301 11.42 4.92 -6.23
C LEU A 301 12.46 4.68 -5.12
N SER A 302 12.03 4.64 -3.86
CA SER A 302 12.90 4.33 -2.72
C SER A 302 13.48 2.92 -2.84
N ALA A 303 12.66 1.94 -3.26
CA ALA A 303 13.10 0.57 -3.54
C ALA A 303 14.19 0.52 -4.62
N ASP A 304 13.97 1.19 -5.74
CA ASP A 304 14.94 1.26 -6.83
C ASP A 304 16.27 1.89 -6.38
N ILE A 305 16.19 3.00 -5.64
CA ILE A 305 17.39 3.68 -5.12
C ILE A 305 18.16 2.77 -4.16
N ILE A 306 17.48 2.16 -3.19
CA ILE A 306 18.11 1.25 -2.23
C ILE A 306 18.73 0.04 -2.96
N SER A 307 18.02 -0.53 -3.93
CA SER A 307 18.54 -1.64 -4.73
C SER A 307 19.82 -1.28 -5.49
N ILE A 308 19.90 -0.07 -6.05
CA ILE A 308 21.10 0.42 -6.76
C ILE A 308 22.26 0.65 -5.77
N VAL A 309 21.99 1.28 -4.64
CA VAL A 309 23.02 1.60 -3.63
C VAL A 309 23.57 0.32 -2.98
N THR A 310 22.71 -0.68 -2.75
CA THR A 310 23.11 -1.94 -2.11
C THR A 310 23.76 -2.94 -3.09
N ASN A 311 23.69 -2.71 -4.40
CA ASN A 311 24.29 -3.60 -5.40
C ASN A 311 25.45 -2.90 -6.14
N PRO A 312 26.70 -3.08 -5.69
CA PRO A 312 27.87 -2.45 -6.33
C PRO A 312 28.08 -2.81 -7.80
N ARG A 313 27.53 -3.95 -8.25
CA ARG A 313 27.63 -4.37 -9.66
C ARG A 313 26.80 -3.50 -10.60
N LEU A 314 25.72 -2.89 -10.11
CA LEU A 314 24.91 -1.94 -10.88
C LEU A 314 25.57 -0.55 -10.99
N LEU A 315 26.57 -0.28 -10.14
CA LEU A 315 27.33 0.97 -10.15
C LEU A 315 28.39 1.00 -11.26
N HIS A 316 28.82 -0.17 -11.73
CA HIS A 316 29.85 -0.31 -12.77
C HIS A 316 29.34 -1.28 -13.86
N PRO A 317 28.45 -0.85 -14.76
CA PRO A 317 28.11 -1.64 -15.93
C PRO A 317 29.36 -1.86 -16.76
N ARG A 318 29.66 -3.12 -17.09
CA ARG A 318 30.73 -3.49 -18.04
C ARG A 318 30.36 -3.03 -19.45
#